data_5a44bb10182a9e7f3e506dd944e4daba
#
_entry.id   5a44bb10182a9e7f3e506dd944e4daba
#
_cell.length_a   1.000
_cell.length_b   1.000
_cell.length_c   1.000
_cell.angle_alpha   90.00
_cell.angle_beta   90.00
_cell.angle_gamma   90.00
#
_symmetry.space_group_name_H-M   'P 1'
#
loop_
_entity.id
_entity.type
_entity.pdbx_description
1 polymer ?
#
loop_
_entity_poly.entity_id
_entity_poly.type
_entity_poly.pdbx_seq_one_letter_code
_entity_poly.pdbx_strand_id
1 'polypeptide(L)'
;ETKSVPEEMEASKYVGQDFQPPAEKDAIEFAKRGEQFFMDNFGLKVKATNVVGSGDGVEVYVHCDDHDIVFNASIPFDKSIIESDSSLRSEDKGDDMSTLVGTVLSGFEYRAQKEKYDNLYKFLKENEKKYQYTGFTKEAINKTQNSGYENEYFYIVANIPTLQEYRKYYEPLIKKNNLNFKKGMKQARKGVGYKAAIEVHTTLFSRSSNFSKDKKLDDVLDLSESTKKLHLNFENTKIFLQLAKSTISTNRVNYSDNESIRIEVE
;
A
#
# COMPACT_ATOMS: atom_id res chain seq x y z
N GLU A 1 -27.56 -2.22 7.01
CA GLU A 1 -27.24 -2.34 5.59
C GLU A 1 -25.91 -3.08 5.44
N THR A 2 -25.80 -3.93 4.41
CA THR A 2 -24.57 -4.69 4.14
C THR A 2 -24.11 -4.38 2.73
N LYS A 3 -22.84 -4.03 2.58
CA LYS A 3 -22.22 -3.67 1.31
C LYS A 3 -20.97 -4.49 1.04
N SER A 4 -20.53 -4.54 -0.20
CA SER A 4 -19.21 -5.08 -0.55
C SER A 4 -18.12 -4.18 0.02
N VAL A 5 -17.04 -4.78 0.54
CA VAL A 5 -15.87 -4.03 1.04
C VAL A 5 -15.29 -3.11 -0.04
N PRO A 6 -15.07 -3.55 -1.29
CA PRO A 6 -14.62 -2.65 -2.36
C PRO A 6 -15.56 -1.48 -2.62
N GLU A 7 -16.89 -1.70 -2.59
CA GLU A 7 -17.88 -0.63 -2.79
C GLU A 7 -17.88 0.39 -1.65
N GLU A 8 -17.72 -0.07 -0.40
CA GLU A 8 -17.61 0.83 0.74
C GLU A 8 -16.36 1.69 0.65
N MET A 9 -15.24 1.11 0.28
CA MET A 9 -14.00 1.85 0.10
C MET A 9 -14.08 2.84 -1.06
N GLU A 10 -14.69 2.46 -2.17
CA GLU A 10 -14.92 3.35 -3.31
C GLU A 10 -15.76 4.57 -2.92
N ALA A 11 -16.79 4.36 -2.13
CA ALA A 11 -17.67 5.42 -1.70
C ALA A 11 -17.05 6.43 -0.72
N SER A 12 -15.82 6.18 -0.24
CA SER A 12 -15.15 6.99 0.80
C SER A 12 -15.98 7.14 2.10
N LYS A 13 -16.94 6.25 2.33
CA LYS A 13 -17.86 6.29 3.47
C LYS A 13 -17.31 5.65 4.75
N TYR A 14 -16.13 5.10 4.66
CA TYR A 14 -15.41 4.55 5.81
C TYR A 14 -14.77 5.59 6.70
N VAL A 15 -14.85 6.78 6.29
CA VAL A 15 -14.32 7.90 7.04
C VAL A 15 -15.28 8.13 8.18
N GLY A 16 -14.82 8.00 9.41
CA GLY A 16 -15.61 8.14 10.61
C GLY A 16 -16.42 9.45 10.62
N GLN A 17 -17.41 9.51 11.47
CA GLN A 17 -18.38 10.61 11.52
C GLN A 17 -17.78 12.02 11.69
N ASP A 18 -16.51 12.09 12.08
CA ASP A 18 -15.80 13.35 12.35
C ASP A 18 -15.07 13.94 11.13
N PHE A 19 -15.08 13.24 9.99
CA PHE A 19 -14.39 13.71 8.81
C PHE A 19 -15.30 14.56 7.92
N GLN A 20 -15.05 15.84 7.94
CA GLN A 20 -15.68 16.77 7.00
C GLN A 20 -14.74 16.99 5.80
N PRO A 21 -15.20 16.79 4.56
CA PRO A 21 -14.37 17.10 3.40
C PRO A 21 -14.08 18.61 3.39
N PRO A 22 -12.86 19.02 3.01
CA PRO A 22 -12.53 20.42 2.86
C PRO A 22 -13.32 21.05 1.71
N ALA A 23 -13.48 22.37 1.71
CA ALA A 23 -14.03 23.07 0.56
C ALA A 23 -13.23 22.77 -0.71
N GLU A 24 -13.88 22.73 -1.88
CA GLU A 24 -13.25 22.33 -3.14
C GLU A 24 -11.96 23.12 -3.44
N LYS A 25 -11.98 24.44 -3.23
CA LYS A 25 -10.79 25.29 -3.41
C LYS A 25 -9.61 24.84 -2.52
N ASP A 26 -9.90 24.55 -1.27
CA ASP A 26 -8.87 24.15 -0.30
C ASP A 26 -8.38 22.73 -0.61
N ALA A 27 -9.27 21.83 -1.06
CA ALA A 27 -8.88 20.48 -1.49
C ALA A 27 -7.86 20.50 -2.64
N ILE A 28 -8.03 21.40 -3.61
CA ILE A 28 -7.07 21.57 -4.72
C ILE A 28 -5.71 22.04 -4.18
N GLU A 29 -5.71 22.99 -3.24
CA GLU A 29 -4.46 23.48 -2.66
C GLU A 29 -3.78 22.41 -1.80
N PHE A 30 -4.50 21.68 -0.97
CA PHE A 30 -3.96 20.55 -0.20
C PHE A 30 -3.38 19.45 -1.11
N ALA A 31 -4.05 19.13 -2.23
CA ALA A 31 -3.56 18.18 -3.21
C ALA A 31 -2.18 18.60 -3.74
N LYS A 32 -2.02 19.86 -4.12
CA LYS A 32 -0.72 20.40 -4.59
C LYS A 32 0.34 20.34 -3.51
N ARG A 33 0.00 20.66 -2.27
CA ARG A 33 0.92 20.58 -1.12
C ARG A 33 1.36 19.14 -0.86
N GLY A 34 0.45 18.18 -0.97
CA GLY A 34 0.78 16.75 -0.87
C GLY A 34 1.76 16.31 -1.95
N GLU A 35 1.53 16.68 -3.20
CA GLU A 35 2.42 16.38 -4.31
C GLU A 35 3.80 17.02 -4.11
N GLN A 36 3.85 18.26 -3.67
CA GLN A 36 5.11 18.97 -3.38
C GLN A 36 5.87 18.35 -2.21
N PHE A 37 5.17 17.90 -1.18
CA PHE A 37 5.79 17.23 -0.03
C PHE A 37 6.58 15.99 -0.45
N PHE A 38 6.04 15.15 -1.31
CA PHE A 38 6.73 13.94 -1.80
C PHE A 38 7.93 14.28 -2.68
N MET A 39 7.82 15.32 -3.51
CA MET A 39 8.98 15.79 -4.28
C MET A 39 10.09 16.32 -3.38
N ASP A 40 9.75 17.14 -2.39
CA ASP A 40 10.74 17.79 -1.50
C ASP A 40 11.43 16.77 -0.57
N ASN A 41 10.70 15.76 -0.08
CA ASN A 41 11.22 14.82 0.89
C ASN A 41 11.80 13.54 0.28
N PHE A 42 11.22 13.06 -0.82
CA PHE A 42 11.58 11.76 -1.40
C PHE A 42 12.12 11.84 -2.83
N GLY A 43 12.07 13.00 -3.47
CA GLY A 43 12.54 13.18 -4.84
C GLY A 43 11.66 12.45 -5.87
N LEU A 44 10.40 12.19 -5.56
CA LEU A 44 9.46 11.45 -6.39
C LEU A 44 8.24 12.29 -6.74
N LYS A 45 7.87 12.23 -8.02
CA LYS A 45 6.64 12.84 -8.51
C LYS A 45 5.46 11.92 -8.19
N VAL A 46 4.48 12.45 -7.49
CA VAL A 46 3.23 11.74 -7.17
C VAL A 46 2.03 12.54 -7.67
N LYS A 47 0.90 11.88 -7.74
CA LYS A 47 -0.40 12.49 -8.05
C LYS A 47 -1.33 12.32 -6.86
N ALA A 48 -1.91 13.41 -6.38
CA ALA A 48 -2.95 13.34 -5.37
C ALA A 48 -4.21 12.66 -5.93
N THR A 49 -4.75 11.73 -5.18
CA THR A 49 -5.89 10.90 -5.58
C THR A 49 -7.13 11.14 -4.73
N ASN A 50 -6.96 11.67 -3.52
CA ASN A 50 -8.06 12.02 -2.63
C ASN A 50 -7.58 13.01 -1.57
N VAL A 51 -8.49 13.85 -1.10
CA VAL A 51 -8.29 14.76 0.04
C VAL A 51 -9.49 14.62 0.95
N VAL A 52 -9.28 14.16 2.16
CA VAL A 52 -10.33 13.95 3.16
C VAL A 52 -10.08 14.80 4.40
N GLY A 53 -11.15 15.27 5.03
CA GLY A 53 -11.03 15.93 6.32
C GLY A 53 -10.60 14.94 7.41
N SER A 54 -9.74 15.37 8.32
CA SER A 54 -9.20 14.55 9.42
C SER A 54 -9.00 15.43 10.65
N GLY A 55 -9.93 15.38 11.60
CA GLY A 55 -9.89 16.26 12.77
C GLY A 55 -9.82 17.75 12.37
N ASP A 56 -8.81 18.45 12.87
CA ASP A 56 -8.56 19.87 12.54
C ASP A 56 -7.73 20.06 11.26
N GLY A 57 -7.45 19.00 10.54
CA GLY A 57 -6.63 18.99 9.34
C GLY A 57 -7.24 18.23 8.19
N VAL A 58 -6.38 17.77 7.31
CA VAL A 58 -6.71 16.92 6.16
C VAL A 58 -5.71 15.81 6.00
N GLU A 59 -6.15 14.73 5.36
CA GLU A 59 -5.30 13.66 4.86
C GLU A 59 -5.28 13.71 3.34
N VAL A 60 -4.12 13.81 2.74
CA VAL A 60 -3.94 13.80 1.29
C VAL A 60 -3.43 12.43 0.86
N TYR A 61 -4.23 11.73 0.07
CA TYR A 61 -3.85 10.45 -0.55
C TYR A 61 -3.14 10.71 -1.87
N VAL A 62 -2.09 9.96 -2.13
CA VAL A 62 -1.29 10.09 -3.34
C VAL A 62 -0.98 8.73 -3.95
N HIS A 63 -0.77 8.72 -5.27
CA HIS A 63 -0.24 7.59 -6.02
C HIS A 63 1.05 8.00 -6.73
N CYS A 64 2.07 7.16 -6.60
CA CYS A 64 3.34 7.28 -7.32
C CYS A 64 3.47 6.17 -8.36
N ASP A 65 3.95 6.52 -9.53
CA ASP A 65 4.40 5.58 -10.57
C ASP A 65 5.70 6.09 -11.24
N ASP A 66 6.37 7.02 -10.59
CA ASP A 66 7.57 7.68 -11.10
C ASP A 66 8.76 6.72 -11.13
N HIS A 67 9.43 6.61 -12.30
CA HIS A 67 10.58 5.71 -12.50
C HIS A 67 10.31 4.24 -12.10
N ASP A 68 9.12 3.71 -12.35
CA ASP A 68 8.68 2.37 -11.94
C ASP A 68 8.67 2.14 -10.41
N ILE A 69 8.80 3.19 -9.63
CA ILE A 69 8.59 3.17 -8.19
C ILE A 69 7.11 3.42 -7.93
N VAL A 70 6.39 2.35 -7.59
CA VAL A 70 4.92 2.37 -7.50
C VAL A 70 4.50 2.21 -6.05
N PHE A 71 3.73 3.15 -5.54
CA PHE A 71 3.13 3.07 -4.20
C PHE A 71 1.91 3.98 -4.05
N ASN A 72 1.10 3.66 -3.07
CA ASN A 72 0.08 4.54 -2.53
C ASN A 72 0.49 4.97 -1.12
N ALA A 73 0.28 6.23 -0.81
CA ALA A 73 0.62 6.81 0.47
C ALA A 73 -0.40 7.86 0.86
N SER A 74 -0.31 8.35 2.08
CA SER A 74 -1.04 9.53 2.51
C SER A 74 -0.20 10.37 3.45
N ILE A 75 -0.52 11.64 3.53
CA ILE A 75 0.15 12.60 4.42
C ILE A 75 -0.89 13.50 5.09
N PRO A 76 -0.85 13.62 6.44
CA PRO A 76 -1.69 14.56 7.15
C PRO A 76 -1.12 15.98 7.09
N PHE A 77 -1.98 16.96 6.91
CA PHE A 77 -1.65 18.37 7.03
C PHE A 77 -2.58 19.08 7.99
N ASP A 78 -2.01 20.00 8.77
CA ASP A 78 -2.77 21.01 9.46
C ASP A 78 -3.33 22.03 8.44
N LYS A 79 -4.49 22.61 8.71
CA LYS A 79 -5.11 23.62 7.83
C LYS A 79 -4.24 24.85 7.61
N SER A 80 -3.38 25.18 8.57
CA SER A 80 -2.45 26.32 8.47
C SER A 80 -1.39 26.18 7.37
N ILE A 81 -1.15 24.96 6.83
CA ILE A 81 -0.16 24.76 5.77
C ILE A 81 -0.48 25.53 4.49
N ILE A 82 -1.76 25.81 4.22
CA ILE A 82 -2.17 26.58 3.05
C ILE A 82 -1.62 28.02 3.09
N GLU A 83 -1.45 28.58 4.28
CA GLU A 83 -0.97 29.93 4.48
C GLU A 83 0.57 30.01 4.43
N SER A 84 1.25 28.88 4.36
CA SER A 84 2.71 28.81 4.38
C SER A 84 3.31 28.62 2.98
N ASP A 85 4.22 29.51 2.59
CA ASP A 85 5.04 29.38 1.39
C ASP A 85 6.38 28.66 1.65
N SER A 86 6.61 28.15 2.87
CA SER A 86 7.85 27.47 3.23
C SER A 86 7.97 26.11 2.55
N SER A 87 9.23 25.65 2.38
CA SER A 87 9.53 24.29 1.95
C SER A 87 8.89 23.28 2.90
N LEU A 88 8.30 22.23 2.34
CA LEU A 88 7.72 21.13 3.09
C LEU A 88 8.76 20.04 3.43
N ARG A 89 10.02 20.26 3.09
CA ARG A 89 11.10 19.35 3.44
C ARG A 89 11.27 19.30 4.96
N SER A 90 11.25 18.09 5.49
CA SER A 90 11.46 17.83 6.91
C SER A 90 12.73 17.03 7.17
N GLU A 91 13.18 17.06 8.42
CA GLU A 91 14.18 16.14 8.94
C GLU A 91 13.49 14.98 9.65
N ASP A 92 14.13 13.81 9.68
CA ASP A 92 13.59 12.66 10.41
C ASP A 92 13.68 12.92 11.92
N LYS A 93 12.56 13.28 12.50
CA LYS A 93 12.44 13.58 13.94
C LYS A 93 11.39 12.73 14.65
N GLY A 94 10.79 11.73 13.98
CA GLY A 94 9.77 10.93 14.59
C GLY A 94 9.20 9.80 13.73
N ASP A 95 8.31 9.05 14.34
CA ASP A 95 7.77 7.81 13.79
C ASP A 95 6.96 8.00 12.50
N ASP A 96 6.29 9.15 12.33
CA ASP A 96 5.47 9.43 11.15
C ASP A 96 6.29 9.44 9.85
N MET A 97 7.48 10.07 9.88
CA MET A 97 8.37 10.07 8.72
C MET A 97 8.97 8.69 8.47
N SER A 98 9.30 7.93 9.51
CA SER A 98 9.78 6.56 9.36
C SER A 98 8.75 5.67 8.69
N THR A 99 7.47 5.80 9.06
CA THR A 99 6.36 5.09 8.41
C THR A 99 6.26 5.43 6.92
N LEU A 100 6.33 6.71 6.57
CA LEU A 100 6.33 7.14 5.16
C LEU A 100 7.56 6.65 4.39
N VAL A 101 8.73 6.64 5.01
CA VAL A 101 9.93 6.06 4.39
C VAL A 101 9.71 4.60 4.03
N GLY A 102 9.15 3.80 4.94
CA GLY A 102 8.80 2.40 4.68
C GLY A 102 7.80 2.25 3.54
N THR A 103 6.79 3.10 3.50
CA THR A 103 5.79 3.16 2.42
C THR A 103 6.43 3.42 1.06
N VAL A 104 7.29 4.42 0.97
CA VAL A 104 8.03 4.74 -0.26
C VAL A 104 8.95 3.60 -0.66
N LEU A 105 9.67 3.00 0.29
CA LEU A 105 10.59 1.89 0.02
C LEU A 105 9.90 0.61 -0.45
N SER A 106 8.62 0.41 -0.12
CA SER A 106 7.88 -0.71 -0.72
C SER A 106 7.77 -0.56 -2.24
N GLY A 107 7.70 0.67 -2.75
CA GLY A 107 7.76 0.97 -4.18
C GLY A 107 9.13 0.70 -4.80
N PHE A 108 10.21 0.99 -4.08
CA PHE A 108 11.57 0.59 -4.50
C PHE A 108 11.71 -0.92 -4.57
N GLU A 109 11.18 -1.63 -3.59
CA GLU A 109 11.19 -3.09 -3.55
C GLU A 109 10.43 -3.69 -4.74
N TYR A 110 9.26 -3.15 -5.05
CA TYR A 110 8.51 -3.53 -6.25
C TYR A 110 9.35 -3.35 -7.51
N ARG A 111 9.97 -2.19 -7.72
CA ARG A 111 10.83 -1.94 -8.89
C ARG A 111 12.00 -2.91 -8.96
N ALA A 112 12.64 -3.19 -7.83
CA ALA A 112 13.79 -4.10 -7.77
C ALA A 112 13.45 -5.52 -8.21
N GLN A 113 12.23 -5.98 -8.00
CA GLN A 113 11.76 -7.33 -8.32
C GLN A 113 10.44 -7.33 -9.11
N LYS A 114 10.26 -6.33 -9.96
CA LYS A 114 9.04 -6.05 -10.71
C LYS A 114 8.48 -7.29 -11.42
N GLU A 115 9.31 -8.03 -12.13
CA GLU A 115 8.89 -9.23 -12.86
C GLU A 115 8.24 -10.28 -11.93
N LYS A 116 8.85 -10.51 -10.77
CA LYS A 116 8.34 -11.49 -9.80
C LYS A 116 7.01 -11.07 -9.20
N TYR A 117 6.86 -9.79 -8.83
CA TYR A 117 5.61 -9.27 -8.31
C TYR A 117 4.51 -9.22 -9.38
N ASP A 118 4.85 -8.86 -10.61
CA ASP A 118 3.91 -8.89 -11.72
C ASP A 118 3.45 -10.33 -12.05
N ASN A 119 4.32 -11.32 -11.91
CA ASN A 119 3.97 -12.73 -12.05
C ASN A 119 3.02 -13.20 -10.94
N LEU A 120 3.26 -12.79 -9.69
CA LEU A 120 2.34 -13.08 -8.59
C LEU A 120 0.97 -12.44 -8.82
N TYR A 121 0.93 -11.18 -9.24
CA TYR A 121 -0.31 -10.49 -9.60
C TYR A 121 -1.09 -11.24 -10.67
N LYS A 122 -0.43 -11.60 -11.75
CA LYS A 122 -1.05 -12.34 -12.86
C LYS A 122 -1.62 -13.68 -12.39
N PHE A 123 -0.86 -14.42 -11.60
CA PHE A 123 -1.30 -15.70 -11.04
C PHE A 123 -2.57 -15.54 -10.19
N LEU A 124 -2.61 -14.55 -9.29
CA LEU A 124 -3.78 -14.30 -8.46
C LEU A 124 -5.00 -13.90 -9.29
N LYS A 125 -4.80 -13.08 -10.31
CA LYS A 125 -5.86 -12.69 -11.23
C LYS A 125 -6.44 -13.88 -12.02
N GLU A 126 -5.59 -14.76 -12.51
CA GLU A 126 -6.01 -15.95 -13.27
C GLU A 126 -6.78 -16.97 -12.41
N ASN A 127 -6.55 -16.95 -11.10
CA ASN A 127 -7.18 -17.87 -10.16
C ASN A 127 -8.47 -17.36 -9.48
N GLU A 128 -8.91 -16.13 -9.78
CA GLU A 128 -10.13 -15.54 -9.22
C GLU A 128 -11.37 -16.43 -9.38
N LYS A 129 -11.54 -16.98 -10.57
CA LYS A 129 -12.71 -17.82 -10.86
C LYS A 129 -12.64 -19.18 -10.17
N LYS A 130 -11.47 -19.80 -10.14
CA LYS A 130 -11.26 -21.10 -9.53
C LYS A 130 -11.59 -21.09 -8.04
N TYR A 131 -11.10 -20.10 -7.32
CA TYR A 131 -11.27 -19.99 -5.86
C TYR A 131 -12.36 -19.00 -5.45
N GLN A 132 -13.08 -18.42 -6.40
CA GLN A 132 -14.22 -17.52 -6.17
C GLN A 132 -13.86 -16.35 -5.23
N TYR A 133 -12.82 -15.62 -5.56
CA TYR A 133 -12.47 -14.38 -4.86
C TYR A 133 -12.43 -13.18 -5.81
N THR A 134 -12.37 -12.01 -5.22
CA THR A 134 -12.08 -10.73 -5.87
C THR A 134 -11.06 -9.96 -5.04
N GLY A 135 -10.48 -8.90 -5.61
CA GLY A 135 -9.60 -7.97 -4.92
C GLY A 135 -10.23 -6.59 -4.76
N PHE A 136 -9.42 -5.63 -4.36
CA PHE A 136 -9.80 -4.23 -4.37
C PHE A 136 -9.95 -3.71 -5.81
N THR A 137 -10.75 -2.66 -5.99
CA THR A 137 -10.72 -1.88 -7.23
C THR A 137 -9.59 -0.86 -7.17
N LYS A 138 -9.13 -0.41 -8.33
CA LYS A 138 -8.12 0.67 -8.40
C LYS A 138 -8.63 1.97 -7.79
N GLU A 139 -9.92 2.26 -7.93
CA GLU A 139 -10.53 3.44 -7.32
C GLU A 139 -10.48 3.36 -5.80
N ALA A 140 -10.85 2.22 -5.22
CA ALA A 140 -10.78 2.01 -3.78
C ALA A 140 -9.34 2.17 -3.25
N ILE A 141 -8.35 1.59 -3.93
CA ILE A 141 -6.94 1.72 -3.57
C ILE A 141 -6.52 3.19 -3.56
N ASN A 142 -6.79 3.92 -4.63
CA ASN A 142 -6.38 5.32 -4.76
C ASN A 142 -7.06 6.26 -3.76
N LYS A 143 -8.29 5.94 -3.33
CA LYS A 143 -9.04 6.78 -2.41
C LYS A 143 -8.79 6.48 -0.94
N THR A 144 -8.39 5.26 -0.60
CA THR A 144 -8.43 4.79 0.80
C THR A 144 -7.17 4.11 1.28
N GLN A 145 -6.25 3.70 0.39
CA GLN A 145 -5.08 2.93 0.77
C GLN A 145 -3.80 3.78 0.78
N ASN A 146 -2.93 3.50 1.75
CA ASN A 146 -1.71 4.27 1.99
C ASN A 146 -0.55 3.39 2.49
N SER A 147 -0.63 2.08 2.27
CA SER A 147 0.32 1.12 2.85
C SER A 147 1.58 0.90 2.00
N GLY A 148 1.74 1.58 0.88
CA GLY A 148 2.89 1.44 -0.01
C GLY A 148 2.51 0.87 -1.36
N TYR A 149 3.38 0.00 -1.93
CA TYR A 149 2.99 -0.71 -3.14
C TYR A 149 1.76 -1.57 -2.88
N GLU A 150 0.74 -1.36 -3.66
CA GLU A 150 -0.51 -2.09 -3.55
C GLU A 150 -1.15 -2.25 -4.93
N ASN A 151 -1.64 -3.44 -5.19
CA ASN A 151 -2.51 -3.74 -6.32
C ASN A 151 -3.81 -4.36 -5.80
N GLU A 152 -4.67 -4.81 -6.70
CA GLU A 152 -5.99 -5.34 -6.35
C GLU A 152 -5.94 -6.53 -5.40
N TYR A 153 -4.80 -7.27 -5.34
CA TYR A 153 -4.69 -8.53 -4.60
C TYR A 153 -3.71 -8.50 -3.44
N PHE A 154 -2.68 -7.65 -3.46
CA PHE A 154 -1.67 -7.64 -2.40
C PHE A 154 -0.99 -6.29 -2.23
N TYR A 155 -0.36 -6.11 -1.09
CA TYR A 155 0.55 -5.01 -0.80
C TYR A 155 1.88 -5.54 -0.23
N ILE A 156 2.91 -4.72 -0.32
CA ILE A 156 4.27 -5.03 0.12
C ILE A 156 4.59 -4.19 1.34
N VAL A 157 5.08 -4.83 2.40
CA VAL A 157 5.65 -4.17 3.57
C VAL A 157 7.17 -4.28 3.48
N ALA A 158 7.82 -3.14 3.28
CA ALA A 158 9.26 -3.04 3.25
C ALA A 158 9.83 -2.56 4.59
N ASN A 159 11.12 -2.51 4.63
CA ASN A 159 11.91 -2.07 5.76
C ASN A 159 11.81 -0.56 6.00
N ILE A 160 12.04 -0.13 7.23
CA ILE A 160 11.87 1.24 7.69
C ILE A 160 13.24 1.81 8.13
N PRO A 161 14.09 2.29 7.20
CA PRO A 161 15.24 3.12 7.58
C PRO A 161 14.79 4.53 7.95
N THR A 162 15.72 5.31 8.47
CA THR A 162 15.47 6.73 8.71
C THR A 162 15.36 7.52 7.41
N LEU A 163 14.78 8.70 7.46
CA LEU A 163 14.72 9.59 6.29
C LEU A 163 16.13 9.96 5.79
N GLN A 164 17.09 10.12 6.69
CA GLN A 164 18.49 10.40 6.34
C GLN A 164 19.14 9.23 5.61
N GLU A 165 18.90 8.01 6.06
CA GLU A 165 19.37 6.79 5.39
C GLU A 165 18.71 6.62 4.01
N TYR A 166 17.41 6.93 3.90
CA TYR A 166 16.73 6.98 2.62
C TYR A 166 17.42 7.94 1.65
N ARG A 167 17.67 9.17 2.04
CA ARG A 167 18.34 10.19 1.22
C ARG A 167 19.76 9.81 0.83
N LYS A 168 20.47 9.15 1.71
CA LYS A 168 21.84 8.72 1.47
C LYS A 168 21.94 7.52 0.53
N TYR A 169 21.11 6.48 0.74
CA TYR A 169 21.28 5.19 0.10
C TYR A 169 20.27 4.90 -1.02
N TYR A 170 19.04 5.41 -0.91
CA TYR A 170 17.94 5.04 -1.81
C TYR A 170 17.57 6.14 -2.80
N GLU A 171 17.44 7.36 -2.38
CA GLU A 171 17.07 8.48 -3.27
C GLU A 171 18.00 8.58 -4.50
N PRO A 172 19.34 8.40 -4.39
CA PRO A 172 20.24 8.44 -5.56
C PRO A 172 20.00 7.33 -6.58
N LEU A 173 19.24 6.28 -6.22
CA LEU A 173 18.94 5.17 -7.12
C LEU A 173 17.80 5.47 -8.09
N ILE A 174 16.94 6.43 -7.81
CA ILE A 174 15.70 6.71 -8.56
C ILE A 174 15.97 6.80 -10.06
N LYS A 175 16.98 7.56 -10.47
CA LYS A 175 17.33 7.80 -11.89
C LYS A 175 18.27 6.77 -12.50
N LYS A 176 18.65 5.73 -11.77
CA LYS A 176 19.51 4.66 -12.30
C LYS A 176 18.72 3.74 -13.23
N ASN A 177 19.40 3.14 -14.21
CA ASN A 177 18.81 2.07 -15.00
C ASN A 177 18.52 0.83 -14.13
N ASN A 178 17.73 -0.11 -14.64
CA ASN A 178 17.27 -1.24 -13.83
C ASN A 178 18.40 -2.11 -13.27
N LEU A 179 19.47 -2.34 -14.04
CA LEU A 179 20.63 -3.12 -13.56
C LEU A 179 21.31 -2.44 -12.38
N ASN A 180 21.61 -1.15 -12.51
CA ASN A 180 22.25 -0.37 -11.46
C ASN A 180 21.33 -0.09 -10.28
N PHE A 181 20.04 0.02 -10.51
CA PHE A 181 19.03 0.11 -9.47
C PHE A 181 19.02 -1.15 -8.58
N LYS A 182 18.93 -2.34 -9.18
CA LYS A 182 18.96 -3.62 -8.45
C LYS A 182 20.26 -3.80 -7.66
N LYS A 183 21.41 -3.48 -8.26
CA LYS A 183 22.69 -3.52 -7.59
C LYS A 183 22.76 -2.53 -6.42
N GLY A 184 22.28 -1.32 -6.63
CA GLY A 184 22.21 -0.27 -5.61
C GLY A 184 21.30 -0.63 -4.45
N MET A 185 20.17 -1.29 -4.71
CA MET A 185 19.28 -1.79 -3.66
C MET A 185 19.95 -2.80 -2.73
N LYS A 186 20.72 -3.73 -3.29
CA LYS A 186 21.52 -4.69 -2.48
C LYS A 186 22.57 -3.98 -1.62
N GLN A 187 23.25 -2.98 -2.17
CA GLN A 187 24.24 -2.19 -1.45
C GLN A 187 23.60 -1.32 -0.35
N ALA A 188 22.47 -0.70 -0.63
CA ALA A 188 21.73 0.10 0.35
C ALA A 188 21.27 -0.74 1.55
N ARG A 189 20.76 -1.94 1.33
CA ARG A 189 20.39 -2.87 2.40
C ARG A 189 21.58 -3.24 3.30
N LYS A 190 22.76 -3.47 2.71
CA LYS A 190 23.98 -3.71 3.48
C LYS A 190 24.40 -2.47 4.28
N GLY A 191 24.30 -1.29 3.69
CA GLY A 191 24.70 -0.03 4.33
C GLY A 191 23.83 0.33 5.53
N VAL A 192 22.55 0.01 5.48
CA VAL A 192 21.60 0.23 6.59
C VAL A 192 21.67 -0.86 7.66
N GLY A 193 22.30 -2.01 7.35
CA GLY A 193 22.43 -3.13 8.29
C GLY A 193 21.11 -3.86 8.56
N TYR A 194 20.19 -3.81 7.66
CA TYR A 194 18.81 -4.22 7.84
C TYR A 194 18.60 -5.73 7.71
N LYS A 195 17.86 -6.33 8.63
CA LYS A 195 17.67 -7.78 8.74
C LYS A 195 16.21 -8.27 8.70
N ALA A 196 15.23 -7.39 8.71
CA ALA A 196 13.84 -7.84 8.70
C ALA A 196 13.41 -8.36 7.32
N ALA A 197 12.53 -9.34 7.32
CA ALA A 197 11.93 -9.85 6.11
C ALA A 197 10.99 -8.82 5.48
N ILE A 198 10.95 -8.81 4.15
CA ILE A 198 9.89 -8.15 3.41
C ILE A 198 8.64 -9.02 3.52
N GLU A 199 7.49 -8.39 3.66
CA GLU A 199 6.23 -9.10 3.75
C GLU A 199 5.34 -8.75 2.57
N VAL A 200 4.74 -9.76 1.96
CA VAL A 200 3.71 -9.63 0.95
C VAL A 200 2.41 -10.08 1.56
N HIS A 201 1.46 -9.18 1.69
CA HIS A 201 0.15 -9.48 2.25
C HIS A 201 -0.90 -9.48 1.16
N THR A 202 -1.50 -10.62 0.88
CA THR A 202 -2.65 -10.66 -0.01
C THR A 202 -3.91 -10.27 0.73
N THR A 203 -4.81 -9.60 0.04
CA THR A 203 -6.15 -9.28 0.53
C THR A 203 -7.16 -9.71 -0.51
N LEU A 204 -7.68 -10.92 -0.34
CA LEU A 204 -8.66 -11.52 -1.22
C LEU A 204 -10.02 -11.56 -0.53
N PHE A 205 -11.08 -11.25 -1.27
CA PHE A 205 -12.45 -11.25 -0.76
C PHE A 205 -13.26 -12.36 -1.42
N SER A 206 -13.86 -13.23 -0.61
CA SER A 206 -14.71 -14.30 -1.12
C SER A 206 -15.95 -13.73 -1.82
N ARG A 207 -16.27 -14.24 -2.99
CA ARG A 207 -17.51 -13.94 -3.71
C ARG A 207 -18.71 -14.71 -3.17
N SER A 208 -18.48 -15.65 -2.25
CA SER A 208 -19.55 -16.44 -1.65
C SER A 208 -20.36 -15.61 -0.67
N SER A 209 -21.68 -15.57 -0.80
CA SER A 209 -22.59 -14.96 0.15
C SER A 209 -22.57 -15.63 1.54
N ASN A 210 -22.20 -16.92 1.58
CA ASN A 210 -22.12 -17.74 2.77
C ASN A 210 -20.67 -18.08 3.10
N PHE A 211 -19.89 -17.07 3.48
CA PHE A 211 -18.51 -17.29 3.90
C PHE A 211 -18.46 -18.13 5.18
N SER A 212 -17.70 -19.23 5.13
CA SER A 212 -17.39 -20.08 6.27
C SER A 212 -15.93 -20.48 6.21
N LYS A 213 -15.19 -20.30 7.31
CA LYS A 213 -13.79 -20.70 7.43
C LYS A 213 -13.58 -22.16 7.05
N ASP A 214 -14.38 -23.05 7.60
CA ASP A 214 -14.25 -24.50 7.39
C ASP A 214 -14.41 -24.88 5.93
N LYS A 215 -15.33 -24.22 5.20
CA LYS A 215 -15.56 -24.47 3.78
C LYS A 215 -14.49 -23.87 2.86
N LYS A 216 -13.81 -22.80 3.30
CA LYS A 216 -12.85 -22.07 2.49
C LYS A 216 -11.39 -22.39 2.81
N LEU A 217 -11.14 -23.11 3.90
CA LEU A 217 -9.77 -23.45 4.32
C LEU A 217 -9.04 -24.28 3.26
N ASP A 218 -9.70 -25.28 2.69
CA ASP A 218 -9.10 -26.14 1.65
C ASP A 218 -8.73 -25.32 0.39
N ASP A 219 -9.57 -24.36 -0.01
CA ASP A 219 -9.30 -23.46 -1.13
C ASP A 219 -8.05 -22.61 -0.85
N VAL A 220 -7.92 -22.08 0.36
CA VAL A 220 -6.77 -21.26 0.76
C VAL A 220 -5.49 -22.07 0.81
N LEU A 221 -5.57 -23.30 1.33
CA LEU A 221 -4.42 -24.22 1.36
C LEU A 221 -3.98 -24.63 -0.05
N ASP A 222 -4.93 -24.94 -0.95
CA ASP A 222 -4.63 -25.26 -2.34
C ASP A 222 -4.04 -24.06 -3.10
N LEU A 223 -4.54 -22.86 -2.86
CA LEU A 223 -3.97 -21.63 -3.39
C LEU A 223 -2.54 -21.40 -2.88
N SER A 224 -2.27 -21.69 -1.60
CA SER A 224 -0.94 -21.61 -1.01
C SER A 224 0.04 -22.56 -1.70
N GLU A 225 -0.34 -23.82 -1.86
CA GLU A 225 0.49 -24.80 -2.57
C GLU A 225 0.74 -24.42 -4.03
N SER A 226 -0.25 -23.87 -4.69
CA SER A 226 -0.11 -23.38 -6.07
C SER A 226 0.80 -22.14 -6.15
N THR A 227 0.77 -21.28 -5.14
CA THR A 227 1.67 -20.13 -5.03
C THR A 227 3.12 -20.55 -4.86
N LYS A 228 3.41 -21.56 -4.04
CA LYS A 228 4.76 -22.15 -3.89
C LYS A 228 5.31 -22.64 -5.22
N LYS A 229 4.48 -23.27 -6.04
CA LYS A 229 4.86 -23.82 -7.35
C LYS A 229 5.24 -22.77 -8.39
N LEU A 230 4.97 -21.50 -8.14
CA LEU A 230 5.45 -20.40 -8.99
C LEU A 230 6.96 -20.22 -8.92
N HIS A 231 7.62 -20.71 -7.86
CA HIS A 231 9.05 -20.56 -7.64
C HIS A 231 9.53 -19.12 -7.83
N LEU A 232 8.82 -18.16 -7.20
CA LEU A 232 9.12 -16.74 -7.33
C LEU A 232 10.51 -16.37 -6.81
N ASN A 233 11.03 -17.12 -5.84
CA ASN A 233 12.39 -16.97 -5.30
C ASN A 233 12.69 -15.53 -4.84
N PHE A 234 11.79 -14.95 -4.06
CA PHE A 234 12.02 -13.68 -3.40
C PHE A 234 13.12 -13.82 -2.34
N GLU A 235 14.03 -12.86 -2.30
CA GLU A 235 15.04 -12.81 -1.24
C GLU A 235 14.43 -12.31 0.06
N ASN A 236 14.60 -13.04 1.16
CA ASN A 236 14.18 -12.64 2.52
C ASN A 236 12.73 -12.09 2.57
N THR A 237 11.81 -12.81 1.97
CA THR A 237 10.42 -12.37 1.81
C THR A 237 9.46 -13.43 2.31
N LYS A 238 8.47 -13.01 3.08
CA LYS A 238 7.34 -13.83 3.53
C LYS A 238 6.09 -13.46 2.76
N ILE A 239 5.29 -14.44 2.39
CA ILE A 239 4.02 -14.24 1.70
C ILE A 239 2.90 -14.73 2.61
N PHE A 240 1.91 -13.87 2.84
CA PHE A 240 0.70 -14.20 3.60
C PHE A 240 -0.50 -14.18 2.68
N LEU A 241 -1.27 -15.26 2.69
CA LEU A 241 -2.55 -15.32 1.99
C LEU A 241 -3.67 -15.04 2.98
N GLN A 242 -4.52 -14.08 2.65
CA GLN A 242 -5.73 -13.78 3.42
C GLN A 242 -6.95 -13.83 2.50
N LEU A 243 -7.93 -14.64 2.86
CA LEU A 243 -9.25 -14.66 2.25
C LEU A 243 -10.26 -14.21 3.29
N ALA A 244 -10.96 -13.12 3.00
CA ALA A 244 -11.95 -12.53 3.89
C ALA A 244 -13.36 -12.57 3.26
N LYS A 245 -14.34 -12.34 4.09
CA LYS A 245 -15.71 -12.11 3.65
C LYS A 245 -15.77 -10.86 2.76
N SER A 246 -16.51 -10.94 1.66
CA SER A 246 -16.65 -9.83 0.70
C SER A 246 -17.58 -8.70 1.16
N THR A 247 -18.38 -8.95 2.20
CA THR A 247 -19.36 -7.98 2.69
C THR A 247 -19.12 -7.64 4.14
N ILE A 248 -19.41 -6.39 4.49
CA ILE A 248 -19.34 -5.88 5.84
C ILE A 248 -20.67 -5.22 6.23
N SER A 249 -20.90 -5.14 7.53
CA SER A 249 -21.97 -4.30 8.06
C SER A 249 -21.50 -2.86 8.18
N THR A 250 -22.32 -1.91 7.79
CA THR A 250 -22.03 -0.47 7.93
C THR A 250 -21.86 -0.03 9.39
N ASN A 251 -22.28 -0.86 10.33
CA ASN A 251 -22.12 -0.63 11.76
C ASN A 251 -20.80 -1.18 12.32
N ARG A 252 -19.94 -1.75 11.47
CA ARG A 252 -18.73 -2.44 11.90
C ARG A 252 -17.60 -2.24 10.88
N VAL A 253 -16.48 -1.77 11.38
CA VAL A 253 -15.32 -1.37 10.55
C VAL A 253 -14.37 -2.54 10.26
N ASN A 254 -14.27 -3.51 11.17
CA ASN A 254 -13.30 -4.60 11.08
C ASN A 254 -13.98 -5.97 10.93
N TYR A 255 -13.27 -6.90 10.28
CA TYR A 255 -13.65 -8.31 10.27
C TYR A 255 -13.37 -8.95 11.63
N SER A 256 -14.27 -9.84 12.06
CA SER A 256 -13.98 -10.75 13.17
C SER A 256 -13.09 -11.90 12.69
N ASP A 257 -12.43 -12.60 13.62
CA ASP A 257 -11.60 -13.77 13.30
C ASP A 257 -12.35 -14.87 12.54
N ASN A 258 -13.67 -14.92 12.67
CA ASN A 258 -14.53 -15.89 11.96
C ASN A 258 -14.83 -15.47 10.50
N GLU A 259 -14.44 -14.28 10.08
CA GLU A 259 -14.75 -13.71 8.78
C GLU A 259 -13.53 -13.64 7.84
N SER A 260 -12.38 -14.16 8.27
CA SER A 260 -11.19 -14.25 7.44
C SER A 260 -10.33 -15.46 7.77
N ILE A 261 -9.59 -15.94 6.78
CA ILE A 261 -8.56 -16.98 6.89
C ILE A 261 -7.25 -16.35 6.47
N ARG A 262 -6.22 -16.49 7.29
CA ARG A 262 -4.87 -16.00 6.99
C ARG A 262 -3.85 -17.11 7.24
N ILE A 263 -2.99 -17.37 6.26
CA ILE A 263 -1.90 -18.33 6.36
C ILE A 263 -0.61 -17.75 5.79
N GLU A 264 0.53 -18.20 6.28
CA GLU A 264 1.84 -17.96 5.67
C GLU A 264 2.09 -19.03 4.61
N VAL A 265 2.60 -18.63 3.44
CA VAL A 265 3.04 -19.55 2.36
C VAL A 265 4.46 -19.97 2.71
N GLU A 266 4.65 -21.23 3.12
CA GLU A 266 5.93 -21.82 3.53
C GLU A 266 6.77 -22.33 2.34
#